data_aea1c99bb62a094d19312b4d15a98a8a
#
_entry.id   aea1c99bb62a094d19312b4d15a98a8a
#
_cell.length_a   1.000
_cell.length_b   1.000
_cell.length_c   1.000
_cell.angle_alpha   90.00
_cell.angle_beta   90.00
_cell.angle_gamma   90.00
#
_symmetry.space_group_name_H-M   'P 1'
#
loop_
_entity.id
_entity.type
_entity.pdbx_description
1 polymer ?
#
loop_
_entity_poly.entity_id
_entity_poly.type
_entity_poly.pdbx_seq_one_letter_code
_entity_poly.pdbx_strand_id
1 'polypeptide(L)'
;IVDGGNHQINYDGQIRGMYHPGIQIIPGEDRGTKKKWTVCGSLCTMNDVLCSDVELADVRTGRVLVFERTGAYSVMEGMALFLSHALPAVVSYDSGGGWKILRKQQDTWGWNMPEQNNDIRGGILQWKN
;
A
#
# COMPACT_ATOMS: atom_id res chain seq x y z
N ILE A 1 5.43 11.67 -4.75
CA ILE A 1 5.25 10.24 -5.00
C ILE A 1 6.01 9.48 -3.93
N VAL A 2 5.40 8.45 -3.36
CA VAL A 2 6.02 7.51 -2.42
C VAL A 2 6.23 6.15 -3.08
N ASP A 3 7.06 5.30 -2.50
CA ASP A 3 7.32 3.94 -3.00
C ASP A 3 6.21 2.93 -2.68
N GLY A 4 5.37 3.26 -1.69
CA GLY A 4 4.12 2.56 -1.43
C GLY A 4 2.99 2.98 -2.37
N GLY A 5 1.76 2.59 -2.04
CA GLY A 5 0.56 2.94 -2.80
C GLY A 5 -0.67 2.18 -2.33
N ASN A 6 -1.74 2.23 -3.12
CA ASN A 6 -3.00 1.54 -2.83
C ASN A 6 -2.89 0.01 -2.76
N HIS A 7 -1.77 -0.57 -3.16
CA HIS A 7 -1.47 -1.99 -2.95
C HIS A 7 -1.02 -2.32 -1.53
N GLN A 8 -0.73 -1.31 -0.73
CA GLN A 8 -0.25 -1.46 0.65
C GLN A 8 -1.16 -0.78 1.68
N ILE A 9 -1.77 0.34 1.31
CA ILE A 9 -2.63 1.12 2.19
C ILE A 9 -3.90 1.51 1.46
N ASN A 10 -5.03 1.10 2.02
CA ASN A 10 -6.35 1.58 1.66
C ASN A 10 -7.10 1.92 2.95
N TYR A 11 -7.88 2.97 2.97
CA TYR A 11 -8.67 3.36 4.14
C TYR A 11 -10.02 3.95 3.72
N ASP A 12 -11.00 3.83 4.60
CA ASP A 12 -12.35 4.32 4.32
C ASP A 12 -12.35 5.83 4.03
N GLY A 13 -13.06 6.20 2.98
CA GLY A 13 -13.14 7.59 2.52
C GLY A 13 -11.98 8.08 1.65
N GLN A 14 -10.94 7.29 1.44
CA GLN A 14 -9.76 7.67 0.63
C GLN A 14 -10.15 8.14 -0.78
N ILE A 15 -10.93 7.34 -1.51
CA ILE A 15 -11.33 7.62 -2.90
C ILE A 15 -12.18 8.91 -2.98
N ARG A 16 -12.95 9.19 -1.96
CA ARG A 16 -13.84 10.37 -1.92
C ARG A 16 -13.17 11.63 -1.38
N GLY A 17 -11.94 11.52 -0.90
CA GLY A 17 -11.23 12.63 -0.26
C GLY A 17 -11.93 13.18 0.98
N MET A 18 -12.82 12.40 1.60
CA MET A 18 -13.63 12.86 2.74
C MET A 18 -12.88 12.80 4.07
N TYR A 19 -11.85 11.98 4.12
CA TYR A 19 -11.09 11.73 5.33
C TYR A 19 -9.67 11.32 4.95
N HIS A 20 -8.71 11.70 5.77
CA HIS A 20 -7.38 11.12 5.76
C HIS A 20 -6.95 10.82 7.21
N PRO A 21 -6.24 9.71 7.44
CA PRO A 21 -5.71 9.38 8.75
C PRO A 21 -4.65 10.38 9.19
N GLY A 22 -4.25 10.33 10.45
CA GLY A 22 -3.05 11.03 10.90
C GLY A 22 -1.84 10.58 10.09
N ILE A 23 -1.01 11.53 9.66
CA ILE A 23 0.21 11.24 8.90
C ILE A 23 1.40 11.80 9.67
N GLN A 24 2.37 10.93 9.97
CA GLN A 24 3.63 11.31 10.57
C GLN A 24 4.78 11.11 9.57
N ILE A 25 5.84 11.91 9.73
CA ILE A 25 7.08 11.78 8.95
C ILE A 25 8.19 11.29 9.87
N ILE A 26 8.90 10.22 9.47
CA ILE A 26 9.99 9.63 10.25
C ILE A 26 11.28 9.54 9.39
N PRO A 27 12.44 9.86 9.92
CA PRO A 27 12.66 10.69 11.08
C PRO A 27 12.18 12.11 10.79
N GLY A 28 11.41 12.66 11.66
CA GLY A 28 10.86 14.00 11.51
C GLY A 28 11.09 14.79 12.79
N GLU A 29 11.61 15.96 12.61
CA GLU A 29 11.43 17.02 13.58
C GLU A 29 10.31 17.88 12.96
N ASP A 30 9.31 18.23 13.75
CA ASP A 30 8.22 19.12 13.29
C ASP A 30 8.74 20.55 13.09
N ARG A 31 9.92 20.63 12.44
CA ARG A 31 10.66 21.85 12.15
C ARG A 31 10.47 22.19 10.68
N GLY A 32 9.80 23.27 10.44
CA GLY A 32 9.64 23.84 9.11
C GLY A 32 8.24 24.36 8.83
N THR A 33 8.11 25.08 7.74
CA THR A 33 6.82 25.58 7.26
C THR A 33 6.02 24.42 6.68
N LYS A 34 4.84 24.18 7.21
CA LYS A 34 3.88 23.22 6.64
C LYS A 34 3.44 23.71 5.25
N LYS A 35 3.39 22.78 4.31
CA LYS A 35 2.86 23.00 2.96
C LYS A 35 1.80 21.95 2.68
N LYS A 36 0.86 22.27 1.80
CA LYS A 36 -0.15 21.33 1.32
C LYS A 36 0.47 20.38 0.30
N TRP A 37 0.20 19.10 0.46
CA TRP A 37 0.69 18.03 -0.40
C TRP A 37 -0.44 17.11 -0.85
N THR A 38 -0.34 16.65 -2.08
CA THR A 38 -1.03 15.45 -2.54
C THR A 38 -0.02 14.31 -2.55
N VAL A 39 -0.31 13.25 -1.81
CA VAL A 39 0.55 12.07 -1.71
C VAL A 39 0.02 11.01 -2.67
N CYS A 40 0.82 10.69 -3.67
CA CYS A 40 0.53 9.67 -4.66
C CYS A 40 1.45 8.46 -4.45
N GLY A 41 0.93 7.28 -4.70
CA GLY A 41 1.70 6.05 -4.66
C GLY A 41 2.50 5.79 -5.93
N SER A 42 3.07 4.60 -6.03
CA SER A 42 3.95 4.16 -7.12
C SER A 42 3.25 3.37 -8.22
N LEU A 43 1.95 3.10 -8.09
CA LEU A 43 1.20 2.33 -9.07
C LEU A 43 0.94 3.16 -10.34
N CYS A 44 0.99 2.51 -11.50
CA CYS A 44 0.71 3.12 -12.79
C CYS A 44 -0.81 3.30 -13.00
N THR A 45 -1.44 4.05 -12.12
CA THR A 45 -2.87 4.40 -12.19
C THR A 45 -3.11 5.78 -11.59
N MET A 46 -4.02 6.54 -12.17
CA MET A 46 -4.42 7.86 -11.66
C MET A 46 -5.16 7.77 -10.32
N ASN A 47 -5.63 6.58 -9.95
CA ASN A 47 -6.36 6.35 -8.70
C ASN A 47 -5.42 6.10 -7.50
N ASP A 48 -4.11 6.03 -7.74
CA ASP A 48 -3.15 5.79 -6.66
C ASP A 48 -2.82 7.09 -5.90
N VAL A 49 -3.85 7.72 -5.39
CA VAL A 49 -3.78 8.91 -4.54
C VAL A 49 -4.08 8.49 -3.10
N LEU A 50 -3.07 8.58 -2.24
CA LEU A 50 -3.20 8.20 -0.84
C LEU A 50 -3.91 9.29 -0.02
N CYS A 51 -3.64 10.55 -0.29
CA CYS A 51 -4.36 11.68 0.31
C CYS A 51 -4.10 12.96 -0.47
N SER A 52 -5.01 13.92 -0.36
CA SER A 52 -4.90 15.25 -0.97
C SER A 52 -4.98 16.34 0.09
N ASP A 53 -4.38 17.49 -0.19
CA ASP A 53 -4.40 18.70 0.65
C ASP A 53 -3.93 18.49 2.09
N VAL A 54 -3.07 17.47 2.32
CA VAL A 54 -2.51 17.22 3.65
C VAL A 54 -1.37 18.22 3.96
N GLU A 55 -1.39 18.79 5.14
CA GLU A 55 -0.35 19.72 5.58
C GLU A 55 0.80 18.97 6.24
N LEU A 56 1.94 18.92 5.56
CA LEU A 56 3.16 18.26 6.03
C LEU A 56 4.35 19.23 5.99
N ALA A 57 5.21 19.12 6.99
CA ALA A 57 6.52 19.77 7.04
C ALA A 57 7.61 18.74 6.71
N ASP A 58 8.81 19.22 6.32
CA ASP A 58 10.01 18.42 6.10
C ASP A 58 9.84 17.22 5.13
N VAL A 59 8.99 17.38 4.12
CA VAL A 59 8.80 16.36 3.06
C VAL A 59 10.00 16.37 2.12
N ARG A 60 10.77 15.28 2.12
CA ARG A 60 11.93 15.09 1.23
C ARG A 60 12.24 13.61 1.04
N THR A 61 13.00 13.29 0.02
CA THR A 61 13.45 11.92 -0.24
C THR A 61 14.17 11.32 0.97
N GLY A 62 13.89 10.05 1.24
CA GLY A 62 14.42 9.29 2.37
C GLY A 62 13.59 9.41 3.66
N ARG A 63 12.51 10.20 3.64
CA ARG A 63 11.55 10.23 4.74
C ARG A 63 10.54 9.11 4.60
N VAL A 64 10.10 8.58 5.74
CA VAL A 64 9.03 7.57 5.82
C VAL A 64 7.75 8.26 6.25
N LEU A 65 6.66 8.03 5.51
CA LEU A 65 5.32 8.45 5.89
C LEU A 65 4.64 7.32 6.66
N VAL A 66 4.14 7.63 7.83
CA VAL A 66 3.37 6.72 8.66
C VAL A 66 1.91 7.16 8.63
N PHE A 67 1.04 6.32 8.12
CA PHE A 67 -0.40 6.52 8.12
C PHE A 67 -0.99 5.83 9.33
N GLU A 68 -1.56 6.61 10.25
CA GLU A 68 -2.10 6.11 11.51
C GLU A 68 -3.56 5.67 11.37
N ARG A 69 -3.94 4.63 12.10
CA ARG A 69 -5.35 4.19 12.25
C ARG A 69 -6.07 3.98 10.91
N THR A 70 -5.40 3.38 9.96
CA THR A 70 -5.97 3.10 8.64
C THR A 70 -7.02 1.98 8.65
N GLY A 71 -7.14 1.25 9.76
CA GLY A 71 -8.13 0.20 9.95
C GLY A 71 -7.65 -1.20 9.53
N ALA A 72 -8.44 -2.21 9.92
CA ALA A 72 -8.09 -3.61 9.70
C ALA A 72 -8.11 -4.04 8.23
N TYR A 73 -8.89 -3.37 7.41
CA TYR A 73 -9.03 -3.69 5.98
C TYR A 73 -7.95 -3.05 5.09
N SER A 74 -7.12 -2.19 5.65
CA SER A 74 -6.17 -1.34 4.94
C SER A 74 -5.30 -2.08 3.90
N VAL A 75 -4.86 -3.31 4.22
CA VAL A 75 -4.04 -4.12 3.33
C VAL A 75 -4.88 -4.96 2.37
N MET A 76 -6.08 -5.39 2.80
CA MET A 76 -6.87 -6.40 2.06
C MET A 76 -7.80 -5.79 1.01
N GLU A 77 -8.22 -4.55 1.19
CA GLU A 77 -9.10 -3.85 0.23
C GLU A 77 -8.32 -3.11 -0.87
N GLY A 78 -7.01 -3.10 -0.79
CA GLY A 78 -6.16 -2.45 -1.76
C GLY A 78 -5.99 -3.22 -3.07
N MET A 79 -5.30 -2.62 -4.02
CA MET A 79 -4.98 -3.21 -5.34
C MET A 79 -3.84 -4.23 -5.22
N ALA A 80 -4.00 -5.24 -4.35
CA ALA A 80 -2.92 -6.11 -3.88
C ALA A 80 -2.16 -6.87 -4.98
N LEU A 81 -2.81 -7.18 -6.12
CA LEU A 81 -2.19 -7.92 -7.23
C LEU A 81 -1.81 -7.04 -8.42
N PHE A 82 -2.09 -5.74 -8.35
CA PHE A 82 -1.84 -4.83 -9.46
C PHE A 82 -0.32 -4.65 -9.68
N LEU A 83 0.12 -4.84 -10.93
CA LEU A 83 1.51 -4.75 -11.36
C LEU A 83 2.49 -5.68 -10.63
N SER A 84 1.99 -6.74 -10.02
CA SER A 84 2.82 -7.75 -9.30
C SER A 84 3.69 -7.15 -8.18
N HIS A 85 3.25 -6.04 -7.59
CA HIS A 85 3.91 -5.51 -6.40
C HIS A 85 3.78 -6.47 -5.22
N ALA A 86 4.81 -6.57 -4.43
CA ALA A 86 4.81 -7.43 -3.26
C ALA A 86 3.82 -6.95 -2.19
N LEU A 87 3.12 -7.88 -1.54
CA LEU A 87 2.33 -7.58 -0.36
C LEU A 87 3.24 -7.14 0.79
N PRO A 88 2.86 -6.12 1.56
CA PRO A 88 3.69 -5.61 2.64
C PRO A 88 3.85 -6.63 3.77
N ALA A 89 4.93 -6.51 4.51
CA ALA A 89 5.06 -7.21 5.77
C ALA A 89 4.02 -6.70 6.78
N VAL A 90 3.55 -7.60 7.64
CA VAL A 90 2.67 -7.25 8.76
C VAL A 90 3.40 -7.56 10.05
N VAL A 91 3.50 -6.57 10.90
CA VAL A 91 4.16 -6.69 12.20
C VAL A 91 3.21 -6.25 13.31
N SER A 92 3.34 -6.86 14.47
CA SER A 92 2.72 -6.35 15.70
C SER A 92 3.78 -5.76 16.58
N TYR A 93 3.39 -4.78 17.37
CA TYR A 93 4.21 -4.19 18.42
C TYR A 93 3.48 -4.26 19.74
N ASP A 94 4.17 -4.74 20.75
CA ASP A 94 3.72 -4.74 22.12
C ASP A 94 4.77 -4.04 22.99
N SER A 95 4.33 -3.10 23.82
CA SER A 95 5.25 -2.33 24.67
C SER A 95 6.04 -3.19 25.68
N GLY A 96 5.52 -4.35 26.05
CA GLY A 96 6.20 -5.32 26.94
C GLY A 96 6.97 -6.40 26.19
N GLY A 97 6.59 -6.73 24.96
CA GLY A 97 7.15 -7.83 24.18
C GLY A 97 7.93 -7.45 22.92
N GLY A 98 7.91 -6.15 22.54
CA GLY A 98 8.60 -5.67 21.36
C GLY A 98 7.92 -6.02 20.04
N TRP A 99 8.70 -6.18 18.98
CA TRP A 99 8.22 -6.42 17.62
C TRP A 99 8.08 -7.90 17.30
N LYS A 100 6.95 -8.28 16.66
CA LYS A 100 6.72 -9.62 16.14
C LYS A 100 6.26 -9.54 14.69
N ILE A 101 6.92 -10.26 13.80
CA ILE A 101 6.49 -10.40 12.40
C ILE A 101 5.32 -11.38 12.36
N LEU A 102 4.14 -10.91 11.97
CA LEU A 102 2.94 -11.73 11.75
C LEU A 102 2.92 -12.32 10.35
N ARG A 103 3.36 -11.54 9.36
CA ARG A 103 3.47 -11.97 7.97
C ARG A 103 4.70 -11.28 7.36
N LYS A 104 5.56 -12.03 6.73
CA LYS A 104 6.65 -11.48 5.90
C LYS A 104 6.08 -10.85 4.63
N GLN A 105 6.84 -9.97 4.01
CA GLN A 105 6.56 -9.52 2.65
C GLN A 105 6.40 -10.72 1.73
N GLN A 106 5.43 -10.67 0.82
CA GLN A 106 5.10 -11.76 -0.09
C GLN A 106 5.08 -11.26 -1.53
N ASP A 107 5.80 -11.94 -2.39
CA ASP A 107 5.76 -11.68 -3.82
C ASP A 107 4.42 -12.11 -4.43
N THR A 108 3.90 -11.32 -5.36
CA THR A 108 2.61 -11.60 -6.02
C THR A 108 2.76 -11.94 -7.51
N TRP A 109 3.97 -11.87 -8.05
CA TRP A 109 4.20 -12.11 -9.47
C TRP A 109 3.75 -13.51 -9.92
N GLY A 110 3.91 -14.53 -9.07
CA GLY A 110 3.47 -15.89 -9.37
C GLY A 110 1.95 -16.02 -9.57
N TRP A 111 1.16 -15.15 -8.95
CA TRP A 111 -0.30 -15.12 -9.11
C TRP A 111 -0.74 -14.54 -10.46
N ASN A 112 0.12 -13.71 -11.05
CA ASN A 112 -0.12 -13.04 -12.33
C ASN A 112 0.51 -13.79 -13.51
N MET A 113 1.24 -14.88 -13.24
CA MET A 113 1.82 -15.73 -14.29
C MET A 113 0.86 -16.86 -14.65
N PRO A 114 0.79 -17.24 -15.92
CA PRO A 114 0.07 -18.46 -16.29
C PRO A 114 0.74 -19.67 -15.61
N GLU A 115 -0.06 -20.62 -15.18
CA GLU A 115 0.46 -21.91 -14.72
C GLU A 115 1.33 -22.53 -15.82
N GLN A 116 2.54 -22.93 -15.46
CA GLN A 116 3.44 -23.64 -16.38
C GLN A 116 3.00 -25.10 -16.51
N ASN A 117 1.74 -25.33 -16.80
CA ASN A 117 1.27 -26.64 -17.20
C ASN A 117 1.61 -26.83 -18.67
N ASN A 118 2.67 -27.57 -18.94
CA ASN A 118 3.17 -27.95 -20.25
C ASN A 118 2.20 -28.84 -21.05
N ASP A 119 0.94 -28.90 -20.75
CA ASP A 119 -0.06 -29.72 -21.42
C ASP A 119 -1.26 -28.91 -21.95
N ILE A 120 -0.98 -27.82 -22.66
CA ILE A 120 -1.94 -27.36 -23.63
C ILE A 120 -1.68 -28.12 -24.94
N ARG A 121 -1.85 -29.40 -24.92
CA ARG A 121 -2.07 -30.18 -26.14
C ARG A 121 -3.52 -30.02 -26.55
N GLY A 122 -3.74 -29.03 -27.39
CA GLY A 122 -4.91 -28.96 -28.24
C GLY A 122 -6.23 -28.66 -27.54
N GLY A 123 -6.69 -27.45 -27.63
CA GLY A 123 -8.10 -27.21 -27.76
C GLY A 123 -8.82 -26.66 -26.55
N ILE A 124 -9.36 -25.52 -26.77
CA ILE A 124 -10.66 -25.05 -26.26
C ILE A 124 -10.95 -25.40 -24.77
N LEU A 125 -10.84 -24.41 -23.91
CA LEU A 125 -11.40 -24.43 -22.56
C LEU A 125 -12.86 -24.91 -22.59
N GLN A 126 -13.11 -26.16 -22.21
CA GLN A 126 -14.46 -26.60 -21.91
C GLN A 126 -14.81 -26.13 -20.50
N TRP A 127 -15.63 -25.10 -20.41
CA TRP A 127 -16.31 -24.76 -19.18
C TRP A 127 -17.29 -25.90 -18.86
N LYS A 128 -17.02 -26.67 -17.82
CA LYS A 128 -18.01 -27.58 -17.25
C LYS A 128 -18.94 -26.74 -16.36
N ASN A 129 -20.21 -26.71 -16.72
CA ASN A 129 -21.29 -26.17 -15.89
C ASN A 129 -21.43 -27.00 -14.60
#